data_4ad8f589af0cb0d8f9d78d4ac35487f5
#
_entry.id   4ad8f589af0cb0d8f9d78d4ac35487f5
#
_cell.length_a   1.000
_cell.length_b   1.000
_cell.length_c   1.000
_cell.angle_alpha   90.00
_cell.angle_beta   90.00
_cell.angle_gamma   90.00
#
_symmetry.space_group_name_H-M   'P 1'
#
loop_
_entity.id
_entity.type
_entity.pdbx_description
1 polymer ?
#
loop_
_entity_poly.entity_id
_entity_poly.type
_entity_poly.pdbx_seq_one_letter_code
_entity_poly.pdbx_strand_id
1 'polypeptide(L)'
;LLVVPRRTRKNLITSKEKIMLHLLSQHRFYQDSAAPETVTQDGISEAVEIGRNNVSKFLKDLQGDEIVEVQIKHIKGAQRVRNVYFLSHLGFQDALRLKGELESIRTRVILFDGNEVEEEVGRLNLHLPRSYSIVELASGVERGTFDCASFHEGKIKEERRYVDYTERKPAVRAFFGRKEELSSLRDFMGSKDVRLMVVHGIAGIGKTTLLAKFAQEIRESVNIFWYKVHEWVTLKIM
;
A
#
# COMPACT_ATOMS: atom_id res chain seq x y z
N LEU A 1 35.23 -7.94 -3.31
CA LEU A 1 33.80 -8.24 -3.62
C LEU A 1 33.55 -7.79 -5.06
N LEU A 2 33.29 -8.74 -5.98
CA LEU A 2 32.85 -8.43 -7.34
C LEU A 2 31.47 -7.77 -7.25
N VAL A 3 31.43 -6.46 -7.43
CA VAL A 3 30.17 -5.73 -7.55
C VAL A 3 29.57 -6.07 -8.92
N VAL A 4 28.59 -6.95 -8.95
CA VAL A 4 27.84 -7.25 -10.18
C VAL A 4 27.15 -5.96 -10.61
N PRO A 5 27.36 -5.47 -11.85
CA PRO A 5 26.70 -4.26 -12.34
C PRO A 5 25.17 -4.35 -12.17
N ARG A 6 24.51 -3.27 -11.77
CA ARG A 6 23.04 -3.26 -11.52
C ARG A 6 22.25 -3.78 -12.74
N ARG A 7 22.68 -3.48 -13.97
CA ARG A 7 22.04 -3.95 -15.22
C ARG A 7 21.97 -5.47 -15.37
N THR A 8 22.84 -6.24 -14.71
CA THR A 8 22.87 -7.71 -14.82
C THR A 8 22.14 -8.42 -13.68
N ARG A 9 21.61 -7.66 -12.70
CA ARG A 9 20.80 -8.21 -11.61
C ARG A 9 19.41 -8.56 -12.11
N LYS A 10 18.80 -9.62 -11.55
CA LYS A 10 17.42 -9.98 -11.82
C LYS A 10 16.47 -8.81 -11.50
N ASN A 11 16.72 -8.13 -10.39
CA ASN A 11 15.98 -6.94 -9.93
C ASN A 11 16.95 -5.77 -9.83
N LEU A 12 16.55 -4.60 -10.31
CA LEU A 12 17.36 -3.40 -10.33
C LEU A 12 17.62 -2.85 -8.91
N ILE A 13 16.70 -3.10 -7.98
CA ILE A 13 16.71 -2.58 -6.62
C ILE A 13 16.59 -3.71 -5.59
N THR A 14 17.37 -3.63 -4.51
CA THR A 14 17.33 -4.57 -3.38
C THR A 14 16.31 -4.16 -2.32
N SER A 15 15.94 -5.08 -1.43
CA SER A 15 15.01 -4.80 -0.33
C SER A 15 15.51 -3.70 0.62
N LYS A 16 16.81 -3.66 0.94
CA LYS A 16 17.41 -2.59 1.77
C LYS A 16 17.32 -1.24 1.07
N GLU A 17 17.62 -1.19 -0.23
CA GLU A 17 17.53 0.02 -1.04
C GLU A 17 16.09 0.53 -1.16
N LYS A 18 15.08 -0.35 -1.26
CA LYS A 18 13.66 0.04 -1.22
C LYS A 18 13.31 0.75 0.10
N ILE A 19 13.76 0.21 1.23
CA ILE A 19 13.54 0.82 2.55
C ILE A 19 14.21 2.19 2.63
N MET A 20 15.46 2.32 2.19
CA MET A 20 16.19 3.59 2.21
C MET A 20 15.49 4.66 1.37
N LEU A 21 15.04 4.34 0.17
CA LEU A 21 14.33 5.27 -0.72
C LEU A 21 12.94 5.63 -0.19
N HIS A 22 12.24 4.68 0.43
CA HIS A 22 10.98 4.96 1.11
C HIS A 22 11.21 5.97 2.26
N LEU A 23 12.17 5.71 3.14
CA LEU A 23 12.50 6.61 4.26
C LEU A 23 13.00 7.98 3.76
N LEU A 24 13.69 8.05 2.62
CA LEU A 24 14.07 9.32 1.99
C LEU A 24 12.83 10.16 1.66
N SER A 25 11.79 9.56 1.10
CA SER A 25 10.52 10.25 0.79
C SER A 25 9.79 10.76 2.03
N GLN A 26 10.01 10.10 3.17
CA GLN A 26 9.39 10.42 4.46
C GLN A 26 10.25 11.36 5.34
N HIS A 27 11.44 11.73 4.90
CA HIS A 27 12.41 12.49 5.72
C HIS A 27 11.88 13.88 6.17
N ARG A 28 10.92 14.46 5.43
CA ARG A 28 10.21 15.69 5.82
C ARG A 28 9.56 15.66 7.20
N PHE A 29 9.25 14.46 7.72
CA PHE A 29 8.63 14.26 9.03
C PHE A 29 9.65 14.05 10.16
N TYR A 30 10.94 14.13 9.84
CA TYR A 30 12.02 13.87 10.79
C TYR A 30 11.96 14.77 12.02
N GLN A 31 11.68 16.06 11.84
CA GLN A 31 11.62 17.05 12.93
C GLN A 31 10.22 17.19 13.56
N ASP A 32 9.19 16.57 12.98
CA ASP A 32 7.83 16.68 13.50
C ASP A 32 7.71 15.98 14.86
N SER A 33 6.89 16.53 15.76
CA SER A 33 6.57 15.92 17.06
C SER A 33 5.76 14.63 16.95
N ALA A 34 4.99 14.49 15.86
CA ALA A 34 4.23 13.29 15.53
C ALA A 34 4.58 12.80 14.12
N ALA A 35 4.77 11.49 13.98
CA ALA A 35 5.15 10.86 12.72
C ALA A 35 3.97 10.15 12.05
N PRO A 36 3.95 10.02 10.72
CA PRO A 36 2.96 9.19 10.04
C PRO A 36 3.20 7.69 10.33
N GLU A 37 2.18 6.85 10.18
CA GLU A 37 2.30 5.40 10.30
C GLU A 37 3.33 4.81 9.32
N THR A 38 3.50 5.44 8.15
CA THR A 38 4.40 5.00 7.06
C THR A 38 5.87 4.87 7.45
N VAL A 39 6.31 5.48 8.56
CA VAL A 39 7.67 5.36 9.08
C VAL A 39 7.79 4.38 10.25
N THR A 40 6.72 3.68 10.61
CA THR A 40 6.76 2.53 11.52
C THR A 40 7.19 1.27 10.78
N GLN A 41 7.58 0.23 11.52
CA GLN A 41 7.93 -1.06 10.91
C GLN A 41 6.78 -1.62 10.06
N ASP A 42 5.53 -1.50 10.53
CA ASP A 42 4.34 -1.97 9.82
C ASP A 42 4.10 -1.14 8.55
N GLY A 43 4.14 0.18 8.65
CA GLY A 43 3.95 1.07 7.50
C GLY A 43 5.08 0.97 6.46
N ILE A 44 6.33 0.76 6.88
CA ILE A 44 7.43 0.46 5.96
C ILE A 44 7.18 -0.87 5.24
N SER A 45 6.77 -1.91 5.98
CA SER A 45 6.46 -3.23 5.41
C SER A 45 5.41 -3.15 4.31
N GLU A 46 4.35 -2.40 4.55
CA GLU A 46 3.28 -2.16 3.58
C GLU A 46 3.78 -1.35 2.38
N ALA A 47 4.49 -0.25 2.62
CA ALA A 47 4.94 0.66 1.56
C ALA A 47 5.97 0.07 0.60
N VAL A 48 6.83 -0.84 1.07
CA VAL A 48 7.87 -1.48 0.22
C VAL A 48 7.51 -2.90 -0.21
N GLU A 49 6.32 -3.39 0.17
CA GLU A 49 5.81 -4.73 -0.15
C GLU A 49 6.77 -5.87 0.29
N ILE A 50 7.34 -5.73 1.48
CA ILE A 50 8.27 -6.70 2.08
C ILE A 50 7.67 -7.20 3.40
N GLY A 51 7.65 -8.50 3.61
CA GLY A 51 7.11 -9.08 4.84
C GLY A 51 7.77 -8.50 6.11
N ARG A 52 6.96 -8.22 7.13
CA ARG A 52 7.34 -7.55 8.39
C ARG A 52 8.61 -8.12 9.05
N ASN A 53 8.76 -9.45 9.06
CA ASN A 53 9.95 -10.11 9.65
C ASN A 53 11.23 -9.73 8.91
N ASN A 54 11.18 -9.65 7.58
CA ASN A 54 12.30 -9.25 6.76
C ASN A 54 12.62 -7.76 6.93
N VAL A 55 11.59 -6.90 7.00
CA VAL A 55 11.77 -5.47 7.30
C VAL A 55 12.44 -5.28 8.66
N SER A 56 12.02 -6.02 9.70
CA SER A 56 12.68 -5.97 11.03
C SER A 56 14.17 -6.28 10.95
N LYS A 57 14.53 -7.32 10.20
CA LYS A 57 15.93 -7.70 9.99
C LYS A 57 16.70 -6.62 9.25
N PHE A 58 16.16 -6.13 8.13
CA PHE A 58 16.83 -5.08 7.33
C PHE A 58 16.98 -3.76 8.07
N LEU A 59 15.98 -3.36 8.89
CA LEU A 59 16.09 -2.17 9.72
C LEU A 59 17.19 -2.31 10.77
N LYS A 60 17.33 -3.48 11.42
CA LYS A 60 18.42 -3.75 12.35
C LYS A 60 19.79 -3.67 11.67
N ASP A 61 19.92 -4.26 10.49
CA ASP A 61 21.16 -4.20 9.71
C ASP A 61 21.51 -2.74 9.36
N LEU A 62 20.52 -1.96 8.85
CA LEU A 62 20.70 -0.55 8.49
C LEU A 62 21.00 0.33 9.71
N GLN A 63 20.51 -0.02 10.91
CA GLN A 63 20.87 0.63 12.16
C GLN A 63 22.33 0.31 12.56
N GLY A 64 22.74 -0.95 12.41
CA GLY A 64 24.13 -1.37 12.65
C GLY A 64 25.12 -0.68 11.71
N ASP A 65 24.70 -0.39 10.48
CA ASP A 65 25.45 0.35 9.47
C ASP A 65 25.36 1.89 9.64
N GLU A 66 24.69 2.40 10.70
CA GLU A 66 24.45 3.82 10.99
C GLU A 66 23.66 4.57 9.89
N ILE A 67 22.95 3.85 9.02
CA ILE A 67 22.14 4.40 7.92
C ILE A 67 20.75 4.83 8.41
N VAL A 68 20.19 4.10 9.37
CA VAL A 68 18.85 4.34 9.92
C VAL A 68 18.94 4.56 11.42
N GLU A 69 18.20 5.54 11.92
CA GLU A 69 18.00 5.80 13.34
C GLU A 69 16.56 5.54 13.76
N VAL A 70 16.37 5.24 15.05
CA VAL A 70 15.07 5.02 15.66
C VAL A 70 14.74 6.17 16.59
N GLN A 71 13.55 6.67 16.49
CA GLN A 71 12.98 7.65 17.40
C GLN A 71 11.66 7.10 17.97
N ILE A 72 11.26 7.58 19.13
CA ILE A 72 9.96 7.28 19.73
C ILE A 72 9.07 8.49 19.54
N LYS A 73 7.99 8.35 18.78
CA LYS A 73 7.05 9.46 18.46
C LYS A 73 5.60 9.04 18.58
N HIS A 74 4.74 10.02 18.79
CA HIS A 74 3.30 9.86 18.59
C HIS A 74 3.00 9.62 17.12
N ILE A 75 2.04 8.75 16.84
CA ILE A 75 1.58 8.51 15.47
C ILE A 75 0.44 9.46 15.16
N LYS A 76 0.53 10.16 14.01
CA LYS A 76 -0.51 11.09 13.54
C LYS A 76 -1.86 10.35 13.39
N GLY A 77 -2.90 10.89 14.03
CA GLY A 77 -4.25 10.30 14.00
C GLY A 77 -4.47 9.13 14.97
N ALA A 78 -3.50 8.77 15.82
CA ALA A 78 -3.64 7.71 16.81
C ALA A 78 -3.13 8.15 18.20
N GLN A 79 -3.81 7.70 19.27
CA GLN A 79 -3.35 7.92 20.65
C GLN A 79 -2.32 6.88 21.08
N ARG A 80 -1.27 6.69 20.26
CA ARG A 80 -0.23 5.70 20.55
C ARG A 80 1.16 6.22 20.20
N VAL A 81 2.13 5.79 20.97
CA VAL A 81 3.54 6.04 20.73
C VAL A 81 4.17 4.79 20.13
N ARG A 82 5.00 4.96 19.12
CA ARG A 82 5.68 3.86 18.44
C ARG A 82 7.13 4.19 18.12
N ASN A 83 7.93 3.15 17.91
CA ASN A 83 9.21 3.28 17.25
C ASN A 83 8.97 3.67 15.79
N VAL A 84 9.62 4.74 15.37
CA VAL A 84 9.61 5.27 14.01
C VAL A 84 11.04 5.32 13.49
N TYR A 85 11.21 5.08 12.21
CA TYR A 85 12.50 4.93 11.58
C TYR A 85 12.73 6.06 10.58
N PHE A 86 13.91 6.67 10.66
CA PHE A 86 14.34 7.72 9.73
C PHE A 86 15.75 7.46 9.26
N LEU A 87 16.13 8.07 8.16
CA LEU A 87 17.52 8.07 7.74
C LEU A 87 18.35 8.95 8.66
N SER A 88 19.52 8.49 9.05
CA SER A 88 20.56 9.32 9.64
C SER A 88 21.07 10.35 8.63
N HIS A 89 21.98 11.25 9.04
CA HIS A 89 22.64 12.15 8.10
C HIS A 89 23.41 11.40 7.00
N LEU A 90 24.14 10.36 7.36
CA LEU A 90 24.86 9.49 6.43
C LEU A 90 23.88 8.75 5.51
N GLY A 91 22.84 8.15 6.08
CA GLY A 91 21.82 7.43 5.32
C GLY A 91 21.05 8.31 4.36
N PHE A 92 20.82 9.57 4.71
CA PHE A 92 20.19 10.54 3.82
C PHE A 92 21.04 10.83 2.58
N GLN A 93 22.34 11.07 2.77
CA GLN A 93 23.28 11.29 1.67
C GLN A 93 23.39 10.05 0.76
N ASP A 94 23.51 8.88 1.37
CA ASP A 94 23.56 7.60 0.63
C ASP A 94 22.28 7.31 -0.14
N ALA A 95 21.11 7.61 0.44
CA ALA A 95 19.82 7.44 -0.24
C ALA A 95 19.63 8.42 -1.40
N LEU A 96 20.11 9.67 -1.28
CA LEU A 96 20.11 10.64 -2.38
C LEU A 96 21.01 10.17 -3.53
N ARG A 97 22.21 9.71 -3.21
CA ARG A 97 23.13 9.15 -4.21
C ARG A 97 22.51 7.94 -4.91
N LEU A 98 21.97 7.01 -4.14
CA LEU A 98 21.26 5.83 -4.66
C LEU A 98 20.12 6.21 -5.58
N LYS A 99 19.30 7.22 -5.20
CA LYS A 99 18.22 7.73 -6.04
C LYS A 99 18.74 8.23 -7.38
N GLY A 100 19.76 9.10 -7.38
CA GLY A 100 20.36 9.62 -8.60
C GLY A 100 20.98 8.53 -9.50
N GLU A 101 21.64 7.54 -8.90
CA GLU A 101 22.17 6.39 -9.63
C GLU A 101 21.06 5.58 -10.31
N LEU A 102 19.93 5.34 -9.61
CA LEU A 102 18.79 4.61 -10.18
C LEU A 102 18.11 5.41 -11.29
N GLU A 103 17.91 6.71 -11.09
CA GLU A 103 17.27 7.59 -12.07
C GLU A 103 18.06 7.65 -13.39
N SER A 104 19.40 7.57 -13.33
CA SER A 104 20.28 7.64 -14.50
C SER A 104 20.49 6.32 -15.23
N ILE A 105 19.98 5.19 -14.70
CA ILE A 105 20.10 3.91 -15.37
C ILE A 105 19.26 3.89 -16.63
N ARG A 106 19.88 3.59 -17.77
CA ARG A 106 19.17 3.35 -19.04
C ARG A 106 18.62 1.94 -19.10
N THR A 107 17.37 1.82 -19.52
CA THR A 107 16.64 0.57 -19.67
C THR A 107 15.92 0.55 -21.01
N ARG A 108 15.71 -0.64 -21.57
CA ARG A 108 14.82 -0.83 -22.71
C ARG A 108 13.38 -0.75 -22.22
N VAL A 109 12.57 0.05 -22.88
CA VAL A 109 11.17 0.29 -22.54
C VAL A 109 10.29 -0.19 -23.66
N ILE A 110 9.34 -1.07 -23.35
CA ILE A 110 8.27 -1.50 -24.27
C ILE A 110 7.06 -0.62 -23.99
N LEU A 111 6.67 0.20 -24.97
CA LEU A 111 5.54 1.12 -24.86
C LEU A 111 4.20 0.38 -25.02
N PHE A 112 3.09 1.06 -24.73
CA PHE A 112 1.74 0.48 -24.85
C PHE A 112 1.36 0.04 -26.29
N ASP A 113 1.98 0.62 -27.29
CA ASP A 113 1.80 0.27 -28.72
C ASP A 113 2.75 -0.84 -29.19
N GLY A 114 3.58 -1.37 -28.31
CA GLY A 114 4.58 -2.40 -28.60
C GLY A 114 5.91 -1.88 -29.15
N ASN A 115 6.05 -0.56 -29.38
CA ASN A 115 7.33 0.02 -29.78
C ASN A 115 8.35 -0.03 -28.66
N GLU A 116 9.62 -0.18 -29.03
CA GLU A 116 10.74 -0.20 -28.07
C GLU A 116 11.54 1.10 -28.15
N VAL A 117 11.85 1.66 -26.98
CA VAL A 117 12.73 2.83 -26.85
C VAL A 117 13.75 2.57 -25.73
N GLU A 118 14.86 3.29 -25.75
CA GLU A 118 15.81 3.32 -24.61
C GLU A 118 15.58 4.60 -23.81
N GLU A 119 15.30 4.48 -22.51
CA GLU A 119 15.01 5.61 -21.65
C GLU A 119 15.67 5.45 -20.28
N GLU A 120 15.88 6.56 -19.58
CA GLU A 120 16.34 6.56 -18.19
C GLU A 120 15.19 6.19 -17.24
N VAL A 121 15.48 5.40 -16.19
CA VAL A 121 14.48 4.98 -15.19
C VAL A 121 13.76 6.19 -14.56
N GLY A 122 14.48 7.29 -14.33
CA GLY A 122 13.89 8.52 -13.80
C GLY A 122 12.87 9.20 -14.73
N ARG A 123 12.86 8.83 -16.01
CA ARG A 123 11.95 9.39 -17.04
C ARG A 123 10.83 8.45 -17.45
N LEU A 124 10.75 7.24 -16.91
CA LEU A 124 9.72 6.26 -17.27
C LEU A 124 8.29 6.79 -17.07
N ASN A 125 8.09 7.72 -16.13
CA ASN A 125 6.80 8.36 -15.93
C ASN A 125 6.28 9.14 -17.15
N LEU A 126 7.14 9.52 -18.10
CA LEU A 126 6.72 10.15 -19.35
C LEU A 126 5.91 9.21 -20.26
N HIS A 127 6.09 7.91 -20.11
CA HIS A 127 5.44 6.87 -20.89
C HIS A 127 4.28 6.18 -20.15
N LEU A 128 3.93 6.64 -18.94
CA LEU A 128 2.92 6.04 -18.09
C LEU A 128 1.73 6.99 -17.89
N PRO A 129 0.50 6.46 -17.73
CA PRO A 129 -0.72 7.28 -17.61
C PRO A 129 -0.81 8.03 -16.28
N ARG A 130 0.04 7.70 -15.31
CA ARG A 130 0.17 8.37 -14.01
C ARG A 130 1.60 8.28 -13.49
N SER A 131 1.92 9.10 -12.47
CA SER A 131 3.24 9.10 -11.87
C SER A 131 3.40 8.01 -10.81
N TYR A 132 4.54 7.33 -10.83
CA TYR A 132 4.97 6.32 -9.88
C TYR A 132 6.28 6.76 -9.20
N SER A 133 6.51 6.27 -8.00
CA SER A 133 7.75 6.53 -7.28
C SER A 133 8.95 5.84 -7.95
N ILE A 134 10.16 6.33 -7.68
CA ILE A 134 11.38 5.69 -8.19
C ILE A 134 11.53 4.24 -7.70
N VAL A 135 11.01 3.91 -6.50
CA VAL A 135 10.99 2.55 -5.96
C VAL A 135 10.14 1.63 -6.82
N GLU A 136 8.95 2.08 -7.21
CA GLU A 136 8.03 1.32 -8.06
C GLU A 136 8.60 1.15 -9.46
N LEU A 137 9.08 2.23 -10.08
CA LEU A 137 9.69 2.20 -11.41
C LEU A 137 10.89 1.26 -11.45
N ALA A 138 11.83 1.39 -10.51
CA ALA A 138 13.00 0.52 -10.44
C ALA A 138 12.65 -0.94 -10.13
N SER A 139 11.55 -1.18 -9.40
CA SER A 139 11.04 -2.54 -9.14
C SER A 139 10.41 -3.17 -10.37
N GLY A 140 9.85 -2.36 -11.28
CA GLY A 140 9.26 -2.80 -12.54
C GLY A 140 10.29 -3.13 -13.64
N VAL A 141 11.56 -2.76 -13.45
CA VAL A 141 12.62 -3.11 -14.42
C VAL A 141 13.07 -4.54 -14.18
N GLU A 142 12.76 -5.45 -15.10
CA GLU A 142 13.16 -6.84 -15.07
C GLU A 142 14.21 -7.12 -16.15
N ARG A 143 15.38 -7.63 -15.75
CA ARG A 143 16.49 -7.97 -16.66
C ARG A 143 16.87 -6.86 -17.64
N GLY A 144 16.76 -5.59 -17.21
CA GLY A 144 17.10 -4.42 -18.02
C GLY A 144 15.99 -4.00 -18.99
N THR A 145 14.77 -4.50 -18.83
CA THR A 145 13.59 -4.13 -19.65
C THR A 145 12.47 -3.66 -18.73
N PHE A 146 11.77 -2.61 -19.13
CA PHE A 146 10.55 -2.11 -18.51
C PHE A 146 9.40 -2.18 -19.50
N ASP A 147 8.36 -2.95 -19.19
CA ASP A 147 7.17 -3.08 -20.00
C ASP A 147 6.04 -2.22 -19.41
N CYS A 148 5.66 -1.15 -20.11
CA CYS A 148 4.66 -0.18 -19.63
C CYS A 148 3.29 -0.82 -19.41
N ALA A 149 2.84 -1.71 -20.30
CA ALA A 149 1.52 -2.34 -20.21
C ALA A 149 1.46 -3.32 -19.04
N SER A 150 2.42 -4.26 -18.94
CA SER A 150 2.49 -5.25 -17.88
C SER A 150 2.66 -4.59 -16.51
N PHE A 151 3.50 -3.55 -16.40
CA PHE A 151 3.70 -2.80 -15.17
C PHE A 151 2.42 -2.10 -14.71
N HIS A 152 1.76 -1.38 -15.63
CA HIS A 152 0.54 -0.64 -15.32
C HIS A 152 -0.62 -1.57 -14.92
N GLU A 153 -0.82 -2.68 -15.64
CA GLU A 153 -1.82 -3.69 -15.29
C GLU A 153 -1.54 -4.33 -13.92
N GLY A 154 -0.27 -4.63 -13.62
CA GLY A 154 0.15 -5.14 -12.32
C GLY A 154 -0.24 -4.18 -11.20
N LYS A 155 0.06 -2.89 -11.35
CA LYS A 155 -0.26 -1.86 -10.35
C LYS A 155 -1.77 -1.65 -10.19
N ILE A 156 -2.56 -1.68 -11.27
CA ILE A 156 -4.02 -1.63 -11.18
C ILE A 156 -4.57 -2.84 -10.41
N LYS A 157 -4.02 -4.04 -10.62
CA LYS A 157 -4.44 -5.25 -9.89
C LYS A 157 -4.10 -5.16 -8.41
N GLU A 158 -2.92 -4.61 -8.06
CA GLU A 158 -2.52 -4.35 -6.66
C GLU A 158 -3.45 -3.35 -5.97
N GLU A 159 -3.81 -2.24 -6.63
CA GLU A 159 -4.73 -1.22 -6.10
C GLU A 159 -6.17 -1.72 -5.97
N ARG A 160 -6.57 -2.70 -6.77
CA ARG A 160 -7.87 -3.37 -6.65
C ARG A 160 -7.93 -4.33 -5.46
N ARG A 161 -6.96 -4.37 -4.57
CA ARG A 161 -7.14 -4.97 -3.25
C ARG A 161 -8.13 -4.13 -2.47
N TYR A 162 -9.37 -4.54 -2.51
CA TYR A 162 -10.44 -3.90 -1.78
C TYR A 162 -10.15 -3.94 -0.27
N VAL A 163 -10.39 -2.81 0.36
CA VAL A 163 -10.18 -2.66 1.80
C VAL A 163 -11.36 -3.27 2.52
N ASP A 164 -11.09 -4.21 3.43
CA ASP A 164 -12.09 -4.88 4.27
C ASP A 164 -11.89 -4.48 5.75
N TYR A 165 -12.55 -3.41 6.18
CA TYR A 165 -12.64 -3.00 7.58
C TYR A 165 -13.87 -3.60 8.26
N THR A 166 -14.04 -4.93 8.18
CA THR A 166 -15.16 -5.66 8.77
C THR A 166 -14.79 -6.45 10.02
N GLU A 167 -13.66 -6.20 10.64
CA GLU A 167 -13.18 -6.93 11.84
C GLU A 167 -14.20 -6.95 12.98
N ARG A 168 -15.01 -5.91 13.10
CA ARG A 168 -16.05 -5.78 14.13
C ARG A 168 -17.40 -6.35 13.74
N LYS A 169 -17.54 -6.94 12.53
CA LYS A 169 -18.80 -7.58 12.15
C LYS A 169 -18.98 -8.91 12.89
N PRO A 170 -20.21 -9.31 13.18
CA PRO A 170 -20.47 -10.60 13.79
C PRO A 170 -20.02 -11.75 12.90
N ALA A 171 -19.46 -12.79 13.51
CA ALA A 171 -19.15 -14.03 12.79
C ALA A 171 -20.46 -14.73 12.39
N VAL A 172 -20.59 -15.05 11.10
CA VAL A 172 -21.72 -15.80 10.57
C VAL A 172 -21.37 -17.30 10.61
N ARG A 173 -21.89 -18.03 11.60
CA ARG A 173 -21.64 -19.47 11.77
C ARG A 173 -22.54 -20.31 10.90
N ALA A 174 -23.81 -19.91 10.74
CA ALA A 174 -24.77 -20.56 9.87
C ALA A 174 -25.72 -19.51 9.28
N PHE A 175 -26.09 -19.67 8.02
CA PHE A 175 -26.98 -18.76 7.32
C PHE A 175 -27.88 -19.55 6.38
N PHE A 176 -29.18 -19.50 6.62
CA PHE A 176 -30.18 -20.25 5.84
C PHE A 176 -31.25 -19.30 5.30
N GLY A 177 -31.70 -19.56 4.09
CA GLY A 177 -32.74 -18.80 3.44
C GLY A 177 -32.30 -17.40 3.03
N ARG A 178 -33.23 -16.44 3.02
CA ARG A 178 -33.03 -15.00 2.73
C ARG A 178 -32.39 -14.70 1.38
N LYS A 179 -32.70 -15.53 0.39
CA LYS A 179 -32.15 -15.39 -0.98
C LYS A 179 -32.68 -14.11 -1.64
N GLU A 180 -33.92 -13.74 -1.38
CA GLU A 180 -34.58 -12.56 -1.92
C GLU A 180 -33.95 -11.28 -1.35
N GLU A 181 -33.69 -11.24 -0.03
CA GLU A 181 -33.07 -10.09 0.63
C GLU A 181 -31.61 -9.93 0.17
N LEU A 182 -30.87 -11.02 0.00
CA LEU A 182 -29.53 -10.96 -0.58
C LEU A 182 -29.56 -10.50 -2.04
N SER A 183 -30.56 -10.92 -2.84
CA SER A 183 -30.74 -10.42 -4.21
C SER A 183 -31.00 -8.91 -4.20
N SER A 184 -31.91 -8.44 -3.35
CA SER A 184 -32.20 -7.00 -3.23
C SER A 184 -30.96 -6.18 -2.84
N LEU A 185 -30.08 -6.72 -1.99
CA LEU A 185 -28.81 -6.07 -1.66
C LEU A 185 -27.84 -6.03 -2.84
N ARG A 186 -27.81 -7.07 -3.68
CA ARG A 186 -26.97 -7.06 -4.91
C ARG A 186 -27.52 -6.08 -5.94
N ASP A 187 -28.85 -6.03 -6.12
CA ASP A 187 -29.50 -5.10 -7.05
C ASP A 187 -29.24 -3.65 -6.63
N PHE A 188 -29.30 -3.36 -5.32
CA PHE A 188 -28.89 -2.07 -4.76
C PHE A 188 -27.43 -1.73 -5.10
N MET A 189 -26.50 -2.66 -4.95
CA MET A 189 -25.09 -2.44 -5.31
C MET A 189 -24.88 -2.15 -6.80
N GLY A 190 -25.71 -2.72 -7.66
CA GLY A 190 -25.67 -2.47 -9.12
C GLY A 190 -26.31 -1.16 -9.53
N SER A 191 -27.11 -0.52 -8.66
CA SER A 191 -27.81 0.73 -8.95
C SER A 191 -26.85 1.93 -8.92
N LYS A 192 -26.94 2.78 -9.93
CA LYS A 192 -26.18 4.05 -10.01
C LYS A 192 -26.89 5.21 -9.31
N ASP A 193 -28.21 5.12 -9.13
CA ASP A 193 -29.05 6.20 -8.67
C ASP A 193 -29.37 6.14 -7.17
N VAL A 194 -29.31 4.94 -6.57
CA VAL A 194 -29.60 4.72 -5.15
C VAL A 194 -28.31 4.60 -4.36
N ARG A 195 -28.12 5.50 -3.38
CA ARG A 195 -26.89 5.52 -2.54
C ARG A 195 -27.10 5.11 -1.10
N LEU A 196 -28.33 4.90 -0.70
CA LEU A 196 -28.68 4.51 0.67
C LEU A 196 -29.75 3.42 0.65
N MET A 197 -29.49 2.33 1.36
CA MET A 197 -30.44 1.27 1.61
C MET A 197 -30.62 1.07 3.11
N VAL A 198 -31.84 1.02 3.59
CA VAL A 198 -32.15 0.80 5.00
C VAL A 198 -32.73 -0.60 5.19
N VAL A 199 -32.07 -1.42 6.02
CA VAL A 199 -32.56 -2.74 6.41
C VAL A 199 -33.23 -2.62 7.78
N HIS A 200 -34.55 -2.73 7.82
CA HIS A 200 -35.35 -2.63 9.05
C HIS A 200 -36.06 -3.94 9.40
N GLY A 201 -36.60 -4.03 10.60
CA GLY A 201 -37.33 -5.18 11.11
C GLY A 201 -37.18 -5.34 12.62
N ILE A 202 -37.90 -6.28 13.20
CA ILE A 202 -37.92 -6.52 14.65
C ILE A 202 -36.54 -6.97 15.19
N ALA A 203 -36.29 -6.76 16.46
CA ALA A 203 -35.05 -7.19 17.11
C ALA A 203 -34.90 -8.73 16.98
N GLY A 204 -33.68 -9.21 16.79
CA GLY A 204 -33.38 -10.62 16.67
C GLY A 204 -33.68 -11.27 15.31
N ILE A 205 -34.36 -10.62 14.36
CA ILE A 205 -34.70 -11.18 13.04
C ILE A 205 -33.49 -11.51 12.15
N GLY A 206 -32.28 -11.13 12.54
CA GLY A 206 -31.05 -11.44 11.79
C GLY A 206 -30.61 -10.38 10.79
N LYS A 207 -30.99 -9.11 10.93
CA LYS A 207 -30.56 -8.01 10.05
C LYS A 207 -29.04 -7.90 9.95
N THR A 208 -28.39 -7.89 11.09
CA THR A 208 -26.92 -7.79 11.19
C THR A 208 -26.22 -9.01 10.58
N THR A 209 -26.81 -10.21 10.78
CA THR A 209 -26.30 -11.45 10.19
C THR A 209 -26.43 -11.44 8.66
N LEU A 210 -27.56 -10.93 8.13
CA LEU A 210 -27.78 -10.74 6.69
C LEU A 210 -26.72 -9.82 6.09
N LEU A 211 -26.51 -8.64 6.70
CA LEU A 211 -25.50 -7.70 6.22
C LEU A 211 -24.07 -8.26 6.36
N ALA A 212 -23.77 -8.99 7.44
CA ALA A 212 -22.46 -9.61 7.63
C ALA A 212 -22.22 -10.71 6.58
N LYS A 213 -23.25 -11.48 6.21
CA LYS A 213 -23.19 -12.48 5.13
C LYS A 213 -22.97 -11.81 3.78
N PHE A 214 -23.73 -10.76 3.49
CA PHE A 214 -23.58 -10.00 2.25
C PHE A 214 -22.18 -9.38 2.13
N ALA A 215 -21.65 -8.76 3.20
CA ALA A 215 -20.28 -8.25 3.22
C ALA A 215 -19.22 -9.32 2.92
N GLN A 216 -19.42 -10.57 3.37
CA GLN A 216 -18.53 -11.69 3.01
C GLN A 216 -18.54 -12.01 1.52
N GLU A 217 -19.70 -11.87 0.87
CA GLU A 217 -19.84 -12.18 -0.57
C GLU A 217 -19.18 -11.13 -1.46
N ILE A 218 -19.21 -9.84 -1.06
CA ILE A 218 -18.74 -8.73 -1.88
C ILE A 218 -17.33 -8.22 -1.54
N ARG A 219 -16.66 -8.78 -0.51
CA ARG A 219 -15.37 -8.28 0.00
C ARG A 219 -14.24 -8.23 -1.03
N GLU A 220 -14.33 -9.02 -2.10
CA GLU A 220 -13.34 -9.05 -3.19
C GLU A 220 -13.73 -8.16 -4.37
N SER A 221 -14.83 -7.42 -4.24
CA SER A 221 -15.40 -6.60 -5.32
C SER A 221 -15.51 -5.12 -4.97
N VAL A 222 -15.51 -4.76 -3.67
CA VAL A 222 -15.70 -3.39 -3.20
C VAL A 222 -14.97 -3.13 -1.87
N ASN A 223 -14.69 -1.86 -1.58
CA ASN A 223 -14.22 -1.47 -0.26
C ASN A 223 -15.37 -1.54 0.75
N ILE A 224 -15.16 -2.17 1.89
CA ILE A 224 -16.19 -2.35 2.92
C ILE A 224 -15.72 -1.71 4.23
N PHE A 225 -16.56 -0.85 4.78
CA PHE A 225 -16.40 -0.25 6.09
C PHE A 225 -17.58 -0.66 6.98
N TRP A 226 -17.30 -1.43 8.04
CA TRP A 226 -18.31 -1.83 9.01
C TRP A 226 -18.22 -0.97 10.25
N TYR A 227 -19.27 -0.20 10.53
CA TYR A 227 -19.30 0.66 11.68
C TYR A 227 -20.58 0.45 12.51
N LYS A 228 -20.42 0.37 13.85
CA LYS A 228 -21.54 0.33 14.78
C LYS A 228 -21.78 1.71 15.34
N VAL A 229 -22.90 2.34 14.92
CA VAL A 229 -23.31 3.65 15.42
C VAL A 229 -23.84 3.52 16.84
N HIS A 230 -23.36 4.36 17.75
CA HIS A 230 -23.83 4.53 19.12
C HIS A 230 -24.39 5.93 19.29
N GLU A 231 -25.22 6.15 20.32
CA GLU A 231 -25.90 7.42 20.57
C GLU A 231 -24.97 8.64 20.63
N TRP A 232 -23.69 8.45 20.98
CA TRP A 232 -22.71 9.52 21.15
C TRP A 232 -21.80 9.74 19.92
N VAL A 233 -22.08 9.09 18.81
CA VAL A 233 -21.23 9.20 17.61
C VAL A 233 -21.62 10.44 16.81
N THR A 234 -20.66 11.34 16.62
CA THR A 234 -20.76 12.46 15.70
C THR A 234 -19.96 12.15 14.42
N LEU A 235 -20.35 12.75 13.29
CA LEU A 235 -19.65 12.60 11.99
C LEU A 235 -18.15 12.95 12.03
N LYS A 236 -17.70 13.66 13.09
CA LYS A 236 -16.27 14.00 13.30
C LYS A 236 -15.45 12.84 13.86
N ILE A 237 -16.10 11.78 14.36
CA ILE A 237 -15.45 10.62 14.98
C ILE A 237 -15.49 9.41 14.04
N MET A 238 -16.23 9.48 12.95
CA MET A 238 -16.19 8.52 11.84
C MET A 238 -15.06 8.88 10.87
#